data_26e8abcb08ec0ab24fef22ee48a2d236
#
_entry.id   26e8abcb08ec0ab24fef22ee48a2d236
#
_cell.length_a   1.000
_cell.length_b   1.000
_cell.length_c   1.000
_cell.angle_alpha   90.00
_cell.angle_beta   90.00
_cell.angle_gamma   90.00
#
_symmetry.space_group_name_H-M   'P 1'
#
loop_
_entity.id
_entity.type
_entity.pdbx_description
1 polymer ?
#
loop_
_entity_poly.entity_id
_entity_poly.type
_entity_poly.pdbx_seq_one_letter_code
_entity_poly.pdbx_strand_id
1 'polypeptide(L)'
;MGFTERVSEAMIEGEQVEKDKVMNFLYATLKPLNVVGKPIFRYGDLIGSPDYVLIYPNHWVPLDVKSGRKRYDHKLQMKYYLYLMDMNGINVKEGLLYYVSLKEMVRLEYNYAEKRYVEKVLSKIREAINGKVRVVQDARKCYNCGFFVYCKPKIKGNLAYVD
;
A
#
# COMPACT_ATOMS: atom_id res chain seq x y z
N MET A 1 -5.10 9.08 -24.39
CA MET A 1 -4.37 7.91 -24.95
C MET A 1 -3.92 7.07 -23.77
N GLY A 2 -4.54 5.91 -23.56
CA GLY A 2 -4.16 4.99 -22.50
C GLY A 2 -2.91 4.22 -22.92
N PHE A 3 -1.86 4.28 -22.12
CA PHE A 3 -0.73 3.38 -22.24
C PHE A 3 -1.21 1.98 -21.81
N THR A 4 -1.56 1.13 -22.76
CA THR A 4 -1.70 -0.30 -22.53
C THR A 4 -0.30 -0.91 -22.59
N GLU A 5 0.25 -1.24 -21.42
CA GLU A 5 1.47 -2.03 -21.31
C GLU A 5 1.24 -3.38 -22.01
N ARG A 6 2.05 -3.70 -23.03
CA ARG A 6 1.99 -5.02 -23.67
C ARG A 6 2.62 -6.03 -22.71
N VAL A 7 1.75 -6.78 -22.03
CA VAL A 7 2.17 -7.88 -21.17
C VAL A 7 2.60 -9.05 -22.06
N SER A 8 3.88 -9.46 -22.01
CA SER A 8 4.37 -10.63 -22.73
C SER A 8 4.06 -11.92 -21.96
N GLU A 9 3.93 -13.06 -22.68
CA GLU A 9 3.74 -14.38 -22.06
C GLU A 9 4.80 -14.69 -21.00
N ALA A 10 6.07 -14.35 -21.27
CA ALA A 10 7.16 -14.51 -20.32
C ALA A 10 6.99 -13.67 -19.04
N MET A 11 6.34 -12.49 -19.12
CA MET A 11 6.02 -11.69 -17.93
C MET A 11 4.92 -12.35 -17.11
N ILE A 12 3.92 -12.94 -17.75
CA ILE A 12 2.83 -13.68 -17.09
C ILE A 12 3.37 -14.92 -16.39
N GLU A 13 4.22 -15.70 -17.06
CA GLU A 13 4.87 -16.88 -16.47
C GLU A 13 5.76 -16.51 -15.28
N GLY A 14 6.57 -15.46 -15.41
CA GLY A 14 7.42 -14.96 -14.34
C GLY A 14 6.59 -14.50 -13.12
N GLU A 15 5.49 -13.79 -13.34
CA GLU A 15 4.59 -13.36 -12.27
C GLU A 15 3.93 -14.54 -11.57
N GLN A 16 3.54 -15.58 -12.31
CA GLN A 16 2.92 -16.78 -11.73
C GLN A 16 3.90 -17.58 -10.87
N VAL A 17 5.12 -17.80 -11.36
CA VAL A 17 6.19 -18.49 -10.62
C VAL A 17 6.56 -17.76 -9.33
N GLU A 18 6.59 -16.42 -9.37
CA GLU A 18 6.86 -15.61 -8.19
C GLU A 18 5.71 -15.69 -7.17
N LYS A 19 4.45 -15.67 -7.63
CA LYS A 19 3.27 -15.86 -6.77
C LYS A 19 3.28 -17.22 -6.08
N ASP A 20 3.57 -18.29 -6.80
CA ASP A 20 3.59 -19.65 -6.23
C ASP A 20 4.69 -19.80 -5.17
N LYS A 21 5.87 -19.20 -5.39
CA LYS A 21 6.95 -19.16 -4.40
C LYS A 21 6.56 -18.38 -3.14
N VAL A 22 5.93 -17.23 -3.31
CA VAL A 22 5.44 -16.42 -2.18
C VAL A 22 4.37 -17.18 -1.41
N MET A 23 3.40 -17.80 -2.08
CA MET A 23 2.34 -18.57 -1.45
C MET A 23 2.89 -19.76 -0.63
N ASN A 24 3.81 -20.53 -1.20
CA ASN A 24 4.47 -21.63 -0.49
C ASN A 24 5.24 -21.15 0.75
N PHE A 25 5.96 -20.02 0.63
CA PHE A 25 6.64 -19.39 1.75
C PHE A 25 5.67 -18.97 2.86
N LEU A 26 4.54 -18.35 2.51
CA LEU A 26 3.53 -17.90 3.46
C LEU A 26 2.93 -19.07 4.25
N TYR A 27 2.54 -20.16 3.57
CA TYR A 27 2.01 -21.34 4.25
C TYR A 27 3.06 -22.02 5.13
N ALA A 28 4.29 -22.17 4.65
CA ALA A 28 5.36 -22.82 5.41
C ALA A 28 5.78 -22.02 6.66
N THR A 29 5.84 -20.68 6.53
CA THR A 29 6.40 -19.80 7.57
C THR A 29 5.35 -19.31 8.55
N LEU A 30 4.18 -18.86 8.04
CA LEU A 30 3.15 -18.19 8.83
C LEU A 30 1.97 -19.08 9.20
N LYS A 31 1.84 -20.25 8.55
CA LYS A 31 0.85 -21.30 8.85
C LYS A 31 -0.59 -20.77 8.97
N PRO A 32 -1.10 -19.95 8.04
CA PRO A 32 -2.49 -19.54 8.06
C PRO A 32 -3.42 -20.72 7.70
N LEU A 33 -4.71 -20.61 8.05
CA LEU A 33 -5.72 -21.56 7.59
C LEU A 33 -5.96 -21.44 6.10
N ASN A 34 -5.94 -20.20 5.59
CA ASN A 34 -6.12 -19.90 4.18
C ASN A 34 -5.40 -18.59 3.80
N VAL A 35 -5.13 -18.41 2.51
CA VAL A 35 -4.55 -17.18 1.94
C VAL A 35 -5.39 -16.75 0.75
N VAL A 36 -5.84 -15.49 0.77
CA VAL A 36 -6.59 -14.87 -0.34
C VAL A 36 -5.69 -13.84 -1.01
N GLY A 37 -5.48 -13.98 -2.31
CA GLY A 37 -4.71 -13.04 -3.13
C GLY A 37 -5.57 -11.89 -3.64
N LYS A 38 -5.05 -10.67 -3.52
CA LYS A 38 -5.61 -9.42 -4.06
C LYS A 38 -7.11 -9.21 -3.75
N PRO A 39 -7.57 -9.44 -2.49
CA PRO A 39 -8.96 -9.15 -2.13
C PRO A 39 -9.22 -7.65 -2.20
N ILE A 40 -10.42 -7.25 -2.60
CA ILE A 40 -10.82 -5.84 -2.68
C ILE A 40 -11.74 -5.53 -1.51
N PHE A 41 -11.35 -4.54 -0.70
CA PHE A 41 -12.16 -3.99 0.38
C PHE A 41 -12.70 -2.61 -0.01
N ARG A 42 -13.96 -2.35 0.32
CA ARG A 42 -14.64 -1.07 0.07
C ARG A 42 -15.34 -0.61 1.34
N TYR A 43 -15.23 0.70 1.63
CA TYR A 43 -15.97 1.33 2.71
C TYR A 43 -16.25 2.80 2.35
N GLY A 44 -17.50 3.13 2.07
CA GLY A 44 -17.87 4.44 1.55
C GLY A 44 -17.15 4.77 0.24
N ASP A 45 -16.41 5.87 0.25
CA ASP A 45 -15.57 6.35 -0.87
C ASP A 45 -14.16 5.72 -0.91
N LEU A 46 -13.86 4.84 0.05
CA LEU A 46 -12.56 4.22 0.19
C LEU A 46 -12.52 2.85 -0.49
N ILE A 47 -11.40 2.55 -1.12
CA ILE A 47 -11.13 1.25 -1.74
C ILE A 47 -9.66 0.88 -1.54
N GLY A 48 -9.37 -0.39 -1.31
CA GLY A 48 -8.01 -0.90 -1.18
C GLY A 48 -7.95 -2.40 -1.41
N SER A 49 -6.77 -2.86 -1.83
CA SER A 49 -6.50 -4.27 -2.12
C SER A 49 -5.06 -4.59 -1.69
N PRO A 50 -4.85 -5.23 -0.54
CA PRO A 50 -3.54 -5.77 -0.19
C PRO A 50 -3.18 -6.91 -1.13
N ASP A 51 -1.88 -7.22 -1.27
CA ASP A 51 -1.45 -8.33 -2.13
C ASP A 51 -2.00 -9.66 -1.65
N TYR A 52 -2.03 -9.88 -0.34
CA TYR A 52 -2.58 -11.09 0.29
C TYR A 52 -3.31 -10.77 1.58
N VAL A 53 -4.25 -11.63 1.95
CA VAL A 53 -4.83 -11.68 3.29
C VAL A 53 -4.68 -13.10 3.83
N LEU A 54 -4.01 -13.22 4.96
CA LEU A 54 -3.83 -14.46 5.71
C LEU A 54 -5.02 -14.62 6.66
N ILE A 55 -5.70 -15.76 6.59
CA ILE A 55 -6.86 -16.05 7.42
C ILE A 55 -6.45 -17.00 8.54
N TYR A 56 -6.65 -16.56 9.78
CA TYR A 56 -6.49 -17.34 11.00
C TYR A 56 -7.85 -17.55 11.68
N PRO A 57 -8.00 -18.49 12.63
CA PRO A 57 -9.29 -18.80 13.24
C PRO A 57 -10.03 -17.60 13.82
N ASN A 58 -9.30 -16.65 14.42
CA ASN A 58 -9.89 -15.55 15.18
C ASN A 58 -9.57 -14.16 14.63
N HIS A 59 -8.74 -14.03 13.61
CA HIS A 59 -8.35 -12.75 13.02
C HIS A 59 -7.78 -12.92 11.60
N TRP A 60 -7.77 -11.85 10.84
CA TRP A 60 -7.17 -11.80 9.52
C TRP A 60 -5.98 -10.84 9.51
N VAL A 61 -4.99 -11.15 8.69
CA VAL A 61 -3.74 -10.39 8.60
C VAL A 61 -3.48 -10.01 7.15
N PRO A 62 -3.60 -8.73 6.77
CA PRO A 62 -3.18 -8.29 5.45
C PRO A 62 -1.66 -8.34 5.32
N LEU A 63 -1.18 -8.73 4.14
CA LEU A 63 0.22 -8.79 3.79
C LEU A 63 0.44 -8.10 2.45
N ASP A 64 1.47 -7.28 2.37
CA ASP A 64 1.89 -6.58 1.16
C ASP A 64 3.35 -6.88 0.87
N VAL A 65 3.67 -7.17 -0.40
CA VAL A 65 5.00 -7.53 -0.86
C VAL A 65 5.66 -6.31 -1.50
N LYS A 66 6.88 -5.99 -1.08
CA LYS A 66 7.64 -4.82 -1.53
C LYS A 66 8.99 -5.23 -2.10
N SER A 67 9.29 -4.81 -3.33
CA SER A 67 10.55 -5.12 -4.00
C SER A 67 11.71 -4.20 -3.59
N GLY A 68 11.43 -3.01 -3.08
CA GLY A 68 12.42 -1.98 -2.79
C GLY A 68 12.80 -1.86 -1.31
N ARG A 69 13.50 -0.76 -0.99
CA ARG A 69 13.85 -0.41 0.40
C ARG A 69 12.63 -0.03 1.23
N LYS A 70 12.77 -0.12 2.56
CA LYS A 70 11.73 0.31 3.51
C LYS A 70 11.42 1.80 3.35
N ARG A 71 10.11 2.13 3.29
CA ARG A 71 9.61 3.48 3.17
C ARG A 71 8.47 3.72 4.15
N TYR A 72 8.27 4.98 4.53
CA TYR A 72 7.19 5.37 5.44
C TYR A 72 5.80 5.17 4.81
N ASP A 73 5.66 5.46 3.52
CA ASP A 73 4.40 5.31 2.77
C ASP A 73 3.93 3.84 2.72
N HIS A 74 4.83 2.84 2.71
CA HIS A 74 4.45 1.44 2.82
C HIS A 74 3.74 1.13 4.15
N LYS A 75 4.24 1.72 5.26
CA LYS A 75 3.60 1.56 6.57
C LYS A 75 2.23 2.23 6.62
N LEU A 76 2.09 3.43 6.03
CA LEU A 76 0.82 4.13 5.94
C LEU A 76 -0.19 3.35 5.10
N GLN A 77 0.24 2.78 3.96
CA GLN A 77 -0.59 1.94 3.11
C GLN A 77 -1.11 0.72 3.87
N MET A 78 -0.25 0.03 4.62
CA MET A 78 -0.66 -1.13 5.43
C MET A 78 -1.66 -0.73 6.53
N LYS A 79 -1.44 0.39 7.23
CA LYS A 79 -2.40 0.90 8.22
C LYS A 79 -3.76 1.24 7.59
N TYR A 80 -3.75 1.74 6.37
CA TYR A 80 -4.97 1.99 5.60
C TYR A 80 -5.72 0.70 5.26
N TYR A 81 -5.03 -0.38 4.85
CA TYR A 81 -5.67 -1.67 4.62
C TYR A 81 -6.28 -2.25 5.90
N LEU A 82 -5.56 -2.19 7.02
CA LEU A 82 -6.07 -2.59 8.33
C LEU A 82 -7.32 -1.81 8.73
N TYR A 83 -7.31 -0.49 8.51
CA TYR A 83 -8.47 0.36 8.72
C TYR A 83 -9.67 -0.06 7.85
N LEU A 84 -9.46 -0.28 6.55
CA LEU A 84 -10.53 -0.74 5.65
C LEU A 84 -11.13 -2.08 6.09
N MET A 85 -10.30 -3.02 6.50
CA MET A 85 -10.74 -4.33 6.98
C MET A 85 -11.54 -4.20 8.28
N ASP A 86 -11.07 -3.40 9.24
CA ASP A 86 -11.76 -3.11 10.49
C ASP A 86 -13.14 -2.45 10.24
N MET A 87 -13.21 -1.49 9.33
CA MET A 87 -14.48 -0.83 8.95
C MET A 87 -15.45 -1.77 8.23
N ASN A 88 -14.98 -2.88 7.68
CA ASN A 88 -15.81 -3.98 7.15
C ASN A 88 -16.15 -5.05 8.22
N GLY A 89 -15.85 -4.80 9.49
CA GLY A 89 -16.17 -5.71 10.60
C GLY A 89 -15.21 -6.91 10.72
N ILE A 90 -14.08 -6.88 10.03
CA ILE A 90 -13.09 -7.96 10.08
C ILE A 90 -12.18 -7.73 11.28
N ASN A 91 -12.00 -8.76 12.11
CA ASN A 91 -11.08 -8.70 13.25
C ASN A 91 -9.63 -8.69 12.76
N VAL A 92 -8.99 -7.55 12.84
CA VAL A 92 -7.59 -7.33 12.49
C VAL A 92 -6.82 -6.79 13.69
N LYS A 93 -5.60 -7.29 13.90
CA LYS A 93 -4.72 -6.87 15.00
C LYS A 93 -3.36 -6.42 14.51
N GLU A 94 -2.97 -6.86 13.33
CA GLU A 94 -1.67 -6.59 12.73
C GLU A 94 -1.71 -6.71 11.22
N GLY A 95 -0.70 -6.14 10.55
CA GLY A 95 -0.43 -6.31 9.13
C GLY A 95 1.06 -6.57 8.88
N LEU A 96 1.36 -7.18 7.76
CA LEU A 96 2.71 -7.61 7.40
C LEU A 96 3.18 -6.93 6.11
N LEU A 97 4.43 -6.44 6.13
CA LEU A 97 5.15 -5.98 4.95
C LEU A 97 6.33 -6.91 4.71
N TYR A 98 6.34 -7.61 3.58
CA TYR A 98 7.46 -8.46 3.19
C TYR A 98 8.35 -7.75 2.16
N TYR A 99 9.58 -7.47 2.53
CA TYR A 99 10.58 -6.84 1.67
C TYR A 99 11.44 -7.91 1.00
N VAL A 100 11.14 -8.23 -0.26
CA VAL A 100 11.78 -9.33 -1.00
C VAL A 100 13.30 -9.15 -1.10
N SER A 101 13.77 -7.96 -1.48
CA SER A 101 15.20 -7.66 -1.63
C SER A 101 16.00 -7.79 -0.32
N LEU A 102 15.35 -7.57 0.81
CA LEU A 102 15.94 -7.64 2.14
C LEU A 102 15.69 -9.00 2.81
N LYS A 103 14.81 -9.82 2.25
CA LYS A 103 14.29 -11.06 2.87
C LYS A 103 13.77 -10.82 4.29
N GLU A 104 13.09 -9.68 4.50
CA GLU A 104 12.68 -9.22 5.82
C GLU A 104 11.17 -9.03 5.89
N MET A 105 10.57 -9.53 6.99
CA MET A 105 9.17 -9.32 7.34
C MET A 105 9.07 -8.25 8.42
N VAL A 106 8.31 -7.20 8.14
CA VAL A 106 7.99 -6.15 9.11
C VAL A 106 6.56 -6.30 9.55
N ARG A 107 6.34 -6.44 10.85
CA ARG A 107 5.02 -6.50 11.49
C ARG A 107 4.60 -5.12 11.95
N LEU A 108 3.37 -4.73 11.69
CA LEU A 108 2.76 -3.49 12.13
C LEU A 108 1.52 -3.84 12.97
N GLU A 109 1.53 -3.43 14.22
CA GLU A 109 0.36 -3.56 15.10
C GLU A 109 -0.76 -2.61 14.68
N TYR A 110 -2.00 -3.03 14.93
CA TYR A 110 -3.19 -2.22 14.71
C TYR A 110 -4.04 -2.18 15.98
N ASN A 111 -4.31 -0.97 16.43
CA ASN A 111 -5.10 -0.69 17.62
C ASN A 111 -5.91 0.60 17.43
N TYR A 112 -6.61 1.03 18.45
CA TYR A 112 -7.43 2.24 18.41
C TYR A 112 -6.62 3.51 18.04
N ALA A 113 -5.40 3.65 18.51
CA ALA A 113 -4.54 4.79 18.17
C ALA A 113 -4.20 4.82 16.68
N GLU A 114 -3.90 3.66 16.09
CA GLU A 114 -3.64 3.52 14.67
C GLU A 114 -4.88 3.81 13.82
N LYS A 115 -6.05 3.36 14.26
CA LYS A 115 -7.33 3.70 13.63
C LYS A 115 -7.54 5.21 13.58
N ARG A 116 -7.39 5.90 14.70
CA ARG A 116 -7.53 7.37 14.79
C ARG A 116 -6.49 8.11 13.94
N TYR A 117 -5.28 7.57 13.85
CA TYR A 117 -4.26 8.12 12.98
C TYR A 117 -4.67 8.07 11.50
N VAL A 118 -5.17 6.93 11.01
CA VAL A 118 -5.65 6.79 9.63
C VAL A 118 -6.82 7.73 9.36
N GLU A 119 -7.80 7.83 10.25
CA GLU A 119 -8.93 8.76 10.14
C GLU A 119 -8.47 10.22 9.98
N LYS A 120 -7.48 10.63 10.78
CA LYS A 120 -6.88 11.98 10.68
C LYS A 120 -6.18 12.21 9.34
N VAL A 121 -5.48 11.21 8.82
CA VAL A 121 -4.83 11.28 7.50
C VAL A 121 -5.89 11.40 6.39
N LEU A 122 -6.93 10.57 6.43
CA LEU A 122 -8.03 10.60 5.46
C LEU A 122 -8.76 11.95 5.47
N SER A 123 -9.02 12.54 6.65
CA SER A 123 -9.59 13.88 6.76
C SER A 123 -8.73 14.93 6.05
N LYS A 124 -7.42 14.90 6.27
CA LYS A 124 -6.48 15.83 5.61
C LYS A 124 -6.41 15.62 4.09
N ILE A 125 -6.51 14.39 3.62
CA ILE A 125 -6.57 14.09 2.19
C ILE A 125 -7.83 14.68 1.58
N ARG A 126 -9.00 14.51 2.22
CA ARG A 126 -10.26 15.10 1.76
C ARG A 126 -10.22 16.63 1.75
N GLU A 127 -9.62 17.25 2.77
CA GLU A 127 -9.41 18.71 2.79
C GLU A 127 -8.53 19.17 1.63
N ALA A 128 -7.46 18.42 1.31
CA ALA A 128 -6.57 18.73 0.19
C ALA A 128 -7.27 18.57 -1.17
N ILE A 129 -8.04 17.50 -1.36
CA ILE A 129 -8.84 17.27 -2.59
C ILE A 129 -9.86 18.40 -2.79
N ASN A 130 -10.48 18.87 -1.72
CA ASN A 130 -11.44 19.98 -1.75
C ASN A 130 -10.77 21.37 -1.84
N GLY A 131 -9.47 21.44 -2.07
CA GLY A 131 -8.73 22.69 -2.24
C GLY A 131 -8.52 23.52 -0.96
N LYS A 132 -8.90 22.99 0.22
CA LYS A 132 -8.77 23.67 1.51
C LYS A 132 -7.33 23.74 2.02
N VAL A 133 -6.48 22.81 1.57
CA VAL A 133 -5.08 22.74 1.97
C VAL A 133 -4.20 22.68 0.73
N ARG A 134 -3.21 23.56 0.65
CA ARG A 134 -2.23 23.53 -0.44
C ARG A 134 -1.09 22.59 -0.11
N VAL A 135 -0.93 21.54 -0.91
CA VAL A 135 0.18 20.59 -0.75
C VAL A 135 1.50 21.27 -1.08
N VAL A 136 2.49 21.11 -0.19
CA VAL A 136 3.86 21.62 -0.37
C VAL A 136 4.76 20.43 -0.66
N GLN A 137 5.52 20.48 -1.75
CA GLN A 137 6.44 19.40 -2.16
C GLN A 137 7.86 19.92 -2.39
N ASP A 138 8.84 19.04 -2.17
CA ASP A 138 10.24 19.26 -2.55
C ASP A 138 10.36 19.22 -4.09
N ALA A 139 11.11 20.17 -4.67
CA ALA A 139 11.33 20.27 -6.12
C ALA A 139 11.86 18.96 -6.72
N ARG A 140 12.75 18.26 -6.02
CA ARG A 140 13.33 16.99 -6.46
C ARG A 140 12.30 15.88 -6.68
N LYS A 141 11.18 15.90 -5.94
CA LYS A 141 10.09 14.94 -6.13
C LYS A 141 9.20 15.30 -7.32
N CYS A 142 9.18 16.57 -7.70
CA CYS A 142 8.33 17.08 -8.78
C CYS A 142 9.00 17.00 -10.16
N TYR A 143 10.32 16.99 -10.22
CA TYR A 143 11.11 17.06 -11.45
C TYR A 143 10.73 16.00 -12.48
N ASN A 144 10.63 14.73 -12.08
CA ASN A 144 10.25 13.60 -12.95
C ASN A 144 8.83 13.08 -12.67
N CYS A 145 7.96 13.92 -12.12
CA CYS A 145 6.60 13.53 -11.79
C CYS A 145 5.66 13.74 -12.99
N GLY A 146 5.14 12.66 -13.56
CA GLY A 146 4.18 12.72 -14.67
C GLY A 146 2.87 13.46 -14.35
N PHE A 147 2.58 13.68 -13.06
CA PHE A 147 1.41 14.43 -12.60
C PHE A 147 1.69 15.90 -12.29
N PHE A 148 2.91 16.39 -12.52
CA PHE A 148 3.32 17.75 -12.14
C PHE A 148 2.38 18.83 -12.71
N VAL A 149 2.00 18.72 -13.97
CA VAL A 149 1.13 19.67 -14.67
C VAL A 149 -0.27 19.76 -14.04
N TYR A 150 -0.77 18.67 -13.52
CA TYR A 150 -2.09 18.56 -12.90
C TYR A 150 -2.07 18.91 -11.41
N CYS A 151 -1.01 18.50 -10.71
CA CYS A 151 -0.90 18.64 -9.27
C CYS A 151 -0.68 20.10 -8.82
N LYS A 152 0.09 20.90 -9.56
CA LYS A 152 0.44 22.30 -9.27
C LYS A 152 0.75 22.56 -7.78
N PRO A 153 1.63 21.78 -7.11
CA PRO A 153 1.92 21.94 -5.70
C PRO A 153 2.67 23.25 -5.44
N LYS A 154 2.66 23.72 -4.19
CA LYS A 154 3.62 24.72 -3.74
C LYS A 154 4.99 24.05 -3.61
N ILE A 155 5.95 24.45 -4.45
CA ILE A 155 7.28 23.85 -4.51
C ILE A 155 8.19 24.54 -3.52
N LYS A 156 8.93 23.74 -2.70
CA LYS A 156 10.06 24.19 -1.92
C LYS A 156 11.35 23.88 -2.67
N GLY A 157 12.16 24.90 -2.94
CA GLY A 157 13.41 24.78 -3.68
C GLY A 157 13.29 25.22 -5.15
N ASN A 158 14.41 25.23 -5.83
CA ASN A 158 14.51 25.73 -7.21
C ASN A 158 14.44 24.55 -8.19
N LEU A 159 13.52 24.59 -9.15
CA LEU A 159 13.43 23.60 -10.24
C LEU A 159 14.52 23.80 -11.30
N ALA A 160 15.27 24.92 -11.23
CA ALA A 160 16.17 25.36 -12.29
C ALA A 160 17.54 24.66 -12.34
N TYR A 161 17.86 23.76 -11.42
CA TYR A 161 19.15 23.07 -11.35
C TYR A 161 18.99 21.57 -11.08
N VAL A 162 18.69 20.84 -12.13
CA VAL A 162 19.02 19.41 -12.22
C VAL A 162 19.46 19.19 -13.67
N ASP A 163 20.75 19.46 -13.92
CA ASP A 163 21.48 18.95 -15.08
C ASP A 163 21.87 17.49 -14.84
#